data_26ab0451c8b91c07ce6dba105ea1b2bb
#
_entry.id   26ab0451c8b91c07ce6dba105ea1b2bb
#
_cell.length_a   1.000
_cell.length_b   1.000
_cell.length_c   1.000
_cell.angle_alpha   90.00
_cell.angle_beta   90.00
_cell.angle_gamma   90.00
#
_symmetry.space_group_name_H-M   'P 1'
#
loop_
_entity.id
_entity.type
_entity.pdbx_description
1 polymer ?
#
loop_
_entity_poly.entity_id
_entity_poly.type
_entity_poly.pdbx_seq_one_letter_code
_entity_poly.pdbx_strand_id
1 'polypeptide(L)'
;SLSGAVIDDVKRTLRRRNSLVELVCVGAKVQGEGAPAELIEGLRRAASITPAPDCILLVRGGGSFEDLMTFNDEELARAVAACPVPVVTGIGHEPDTSICDMVSDRRASTPTAAAESVAPAMTELADVLEARHQRLSLP
;
A
#
# COMPACT_ATOMS: atom_id res chain seq x y z
N SER A 1 9.38 10.65 1.30
CA SER A 1 10.62 10.54 2.07
C SER A 1 10.80 9.13 2.62
N LEU A 2 12.00 8.56 2.51
CA LEU A 2 12.33 7.24 3.04
C LEU A 2 12.58 7.23 4.56
N SER A 3 12.58 8.38 5.21
CA SER A 3 12.91 8.55 6.62
C SER A 3 11.74 9.06 7.46
N GLY A 4 10.52 8.88 7.01
CA GLY A 4 9.34 9.38 7.71
C GLY A 4 8.72 8.41 8.71
N ALA A 5 7.92 8.93 9.64
CA ALA A 5 7.16 8.14 10.62
C ALA A 5 6.22 7.12 9.95
N VAL A 6 5.73 7.42 8.74
CA VAL A 6 4.86 6.54 7.97
C VAL A 6 5.52 5.20 7.65
N ILE A 7 6.79 5.25 7.21
CA ILE A 7 7.53 4.03 6.90
C ILE A 7 7.71 3.18 8.16
N ASP A 8 8.02 3.80 9.28
CA ASP A 8 8.19 3.09 10.55
C ASP A 8 6.88 2.45 11.01
N ASP A 9 5.76 3.14 10.86
CA ASP A 9 4.43 2.63 11.21
C ASP A 9 4.05 1.43 10.34
N VAL A 10 4.29 1.51 9.04
CA VAL A 10 4.05 0.41 8.10
C VAL A 10 4.92 -0.79 8.44
N LYS A 11 6.22 -0.58 8.65
CA LYS A 11 7.16 -1.64 9.03
C LYS A 11 6.74 -2.34 10.32
N ARG A 12 6.38 -1.57 11.33
CA ARG A 12 5.96 -2.09 12.62
C ARG A 12 4.68 -2.92 12.49
N THR A 13 3.72 -2.43 11.75
CA THR A 13 2.45 -3.12 11.49
C THR A 13 2.68 -4.45 10.78
N LEU A 14 3.48 -4.45 9.71
CA LEU A 14 3.79 -5.67 8.97
C LEU A 14 4.52 -6.70 9.83
N ARG A 15 5.54 -6.29 10.58
CA ARG A 15 6.28 -7.19 11.48
C ARG A 15 5.39 -7.84 12.53
N ARG A 16 4.48 -7.06 13.10
CA ARG A 16 3.56 -7.55 14.12
C ARG A 16 2.56 -8.55 13.57
N ARG A 17 2.06 -8.32 12.36
CA ARG A 17 1.06 -9.19 11.73
C ARG A 17 1.64 -10.42 11.06
N ASN A 18 2.70 -10.23 10.31
CA ASN A 18 3.30 -11.30 9.52
C ASN A 18 4.77 -10.98 9.21
N SER A 19 5.68 -11.61 9.94
CA SER A 19 7.12 -11.40 9.77
C SER A 19 7.67 -11.97 8.45
N LEU A 20 6.88 -12.74 7.71
CA LEU A 20 7.28 -13.29 6.40
C LEU A 20 7.07 -12.30 5.25
N VAL A 21 6.35 -11.19 5.49
CA VAL A 21 6.16 -10.16 4.47
C VAL A 21 7.48 -9.42 4.27
N GLU A 22 7.92 -9.35 3.02
CA GLU A 22 9.08 -8.58 2.62
C GLU A 22 8.62 -7.20 2.15
N LEU A 23 9.24 -6.14 2.68
CA LEU A 23 8.91 -4.76 2.35
C LEU A 23 10.06 -4.10 1.61
N VAL A 24 9.78 -3.60 0.41
CA VAL A 24 10.69 -2.76 -0.36
C VAL A 24 10.13 -1.35 -0.42
N CYS A 25 10.91 -0.36 -0.01
CA CYS A 25 10.48 1.03 0.04
C CYS A 25 11.02 1.81 -1.16
N VAL A 26 10.12 2.48 -1.87
CA VAL A 26 10.46 3.42 -2.94
C VAL A 26 10.06 4.81 -2.48
N GLY A 27 11.03 5.71 -2.34
CA GLY A 27 10.77 7.08 -1.90
C GLY A 27 10.28 7.96 -3.04
N ALA A 28 9.28 8.79 -2.75
CA ALA A 28 8.78 9.79 -3.67
C ALA A 28 8.29 11.02 -2.87
N LYS A 29 8.30 12.16 -3.54
CA LYS A 29 7.69 13.37 -3.02
C LYS A 29 6.18 13.21 -3.07
N VAL A 30 5.49 13.54 -1.98
CA VAL A 30 4.04 13.33 -1.86
C VAL A 30 3.23 14.62 -1.86
N GLN A 31 3.91 15.77 -1.91
CA GLN A 31 3.27 17.08 -1.92
C GLN A 31 4.10 18.10 -2.67
N GLY A 32 3.45 19.13 -3.16
CA GLY A 32 4.08 20.24 -3.87
C GLY A 32 4.35 19.94 -5.34
N GLU A 33 5.01 20.90 -6.00
CA GLU A 33 5.31 20.81 -7.42
C GLU A 33 6.21 19.60 -7.74
N GLY A 34 5.88 18.88 -8.79
CA GLY A 34 6.61 17.69 -9.23
C GLY A 34 6.24 16.41 -8.49
N ALA A 35 5.43 16.47 -7.44
CA ALA A 35 5.04 15.28 -6.70
C ALA A 35 4.32 14.23 -7.56
N PRO A 36 3.33 14.57 -8.41
CA PRO A 36 2.70 13.57 -9.26
C PRO A 36 3.68 12.84 -10.17
N ALA A 37 4.62 13.56 -10.79
CA ALA A 37 5.63 12.96 -11.66
C ALA A 37 6.56 12.00 -10.90
N GLU A 38 6.98 12.37 -9.70
CA GLU A 38 7.81 11.48 -8.86
C GLU A 38 7.04 10.23 -8.40
N LEU A 39 5.77 10.37 -8.09
CA LEU A 39 4.93 9.23 -7.71
C LEU A 39 4.69 8.27 -8.88
N ILE A 40 4.47 8.80 -10.09
CA ILE A 40 4.35 7.99 -11.32
C ILE A 40 5.64 7.20 -11.55
N GLU A 41 6.79 7.86 -11.46
CA GLU A 41 8.09 7.18 -11.58
C GLU A 41 8.31 6.16 -10.47
N GLY A 42 7.90 6.48 -9.24
CA GLY A 42 7.94 5.55 -8.11
C GLY A 42 7.12 4.29 -8.34
N LEU A 43 5.90 4.43 -8.87
CA LEU A 43 5.05 3.30 -9.24
C LEU A 43 5.70 2.44 -10.33
N ARG A 44 6.26 3.09 -11.35
CA ARG A 44 6.97 2.39 -12.42
C ARG A 44 8.14 1.58 -11.88
N ARG A 45 8.94 2.17 -11.03
CA ARG A 45 10.10 1.50 -10.39
C ARG A 45 9.65 0.34 -9.51
N ALA A 46 8.63 0.55 -8.69
CA ALA A 46 8.11 -0.49 -7.81
C ALA A 46 7.57 -1.68 -8.61
N ALA A 47 6.82 -1.43 -9.67
CA ALA A 47 6.27 -2.48 -10.53
C ALA A 47 7.35 -3.22 -11.35
N SER A 48 8.54 -2.63 -11.49
CA SER A 48 9.66 -3.20 -12.26
C SER A 48 10.61 -4.05 -11.42
N ILE A 49 10.38 -4.18 -10.13
CA ILE A 49 11.20 -5.00 -9.24
C ILE A 49 11.09 -6.48 -9.64
N THR A 50 12.21 -7.18 -9.60
CA THR A 50 12.26 -8.62 -9.91
C THR A 50 12.74 -9.40 -8.67
N PRO A 51 11.96 -10.37 -8.18
CA PRO A 51 10.61 -10.74 -8.62
C PRO A 51 9.59 -9.64 -8.35
N ALA A 52 8.52 -9.62 -9.15
CA ALA A 52 7.49 -8.59 -9.02
C ALA A 52 6.85 -8.64 -7.62
N PRO A 53 6.57 -7.49 -6.99
CA PRO A 53 5.87 -7.48 -5.73
C PRO A 53 4.42 -7.97 -5.91
N ASP A 54 3.85 -8.53 -4.86
CA ASP A 54 2.44 -9.01 -4.88
C ASP A 54 1.44 -7.85 -4.86
N CYS A 55 1.83 -6.72 -4.24
CA CYS A 55 1.05 -5.49 -4.27
C CYS A 55 1.95 -4.30 -3.97
N ILE A 56 1.46 -3.11 -4.27
CA ILE A 56 2.10 -1.84 -3.98
C ILE A 56 1.23 -1.06 -3.00
N LEU A 57 1.83 -0.54 -1.94
CA LEU A 57 1.17 0.40 -1.03
C LEU A 57 1.53 1.83 -1.46
N LEU A 58 0.53 2.59 -1.87
CA LEU A 58 0.66 4.01 -2.14
C LEU A 58 0.17 4.77 -0.90
N VAL A 59 1.10 5.23 -0.10
CA VAL A 59 0.80 5.79 1.22
C VAL A 59 1.43 7.14 1.43
N ARG A 60 0.77 7.97 2.24
CA ARG A 60 1.34 9.21 2.74
C ARG A 60 0.98 9.41 4.21
N GLY A 61 1.82 10.16 4.91
CA GLY A 61 1.59 10.52 6.30
C GLY A 61 0.55 11.63 6.49
N GLY A 62 0.45 12.12 7.71
CA GLY A 62 -0.40 13.26 8.05
C GLY A 62 -0.01 14.52 7.25
N GLY A 63 -0.97 15.41 7.07
CA GLY A 63 -0.80 16.66 6.35
C GLY A 63 -2.14 17.36 6.18
N SER A 64 -2.14 18.52 5.54
CA SER A 64 -3.34 19.29 5.26
C SER A 64 -4.12 18.69 4.09
N PHE A 65 -5.39 19.11 3.95
CA PHE A 65 -6.21 18.77 2.78
C PHE A 65 -5.53 19.15 1.46
N GLU A 66 -4.83 20.28 1.43
CA GLU A 66 -4.12 20.75 0.24
C GLU A 66 -3.04 19.76 -0.20
N ASP A 67 -2.40 19.06 0.73
CA ASP A 67 -1.40 18.04 0.43
C ASP A 67 -2.02 16.81 -0.24
N LEU A 68 -3.33 16.59 -0.10
CA LEU A 68 -4.05 15.51 -0.76
C LEU A 68 -4.31 15.79 -2.25
N MET A 69 -4.19 17.04 -2.69
CA MET A 69 -4.44 17.41 -4.09
C MET A 69 -3.48 16.73 -5.07
N THR A 70 -2.29 16.37 -4.64
CA THR A 70 -1.37 15.57 -5.44
C THR A 70 -2.03 14.27 -5.95
N PHE A 71 -2.86 13.66 -5.12
CA PHE A 71 -3.53 12.39 -5.44
C PHE A 71 -4.82 12.57 -6.25
N ASN A 72 -5.16 13.82 -6.59
CA ASN A 72 -6.22 14.15 -7.53
C ASN A 72 -5.68 14.47 -8.93
N ASP A 73 -4.38 14.31 -9.14
CA ASP A 73 -3.76 14.49 -10.46
C ASP A 73 -4.21 13.38 -11.41
N GLU A 74 -4.65 13.77 -12.61
CA GLU A 74 -5.18 12.84 -13.61
C GLU A 74 -4.12 11.84 -14.11
N GLU A 75 -2.90 12.31 -14.39
CA GLU A 75 -1.84 11.45 -14.89
C GLU A 75 -1.43 10.40 -13.85
N LEU A 76 -1.35 10.81 -12.58
CA LEU A 76 -1.08 9.89 -11.48
C LEU A 76 -2.21 8.86 -11.34
N ALA A 77 -3.46 9.30 -11.38
CA ALA A 77 -4.61 8.39 -11.29
C ALA A 77 -4.59 7.37 -12.43
N ARG A 78 -4.29 7.79 -13.66
CA ARG A 78 -4.16 6.89 -14.80
C ARG A 78 -3.00 5.90 -14.62
N ALA A 79 -1.89 6.35 -14.07
CA ALA A 79 -0.76 5.48 -13.77
C ALA A 79 -1.11 4.41 -12.71
N VAL A 80 -1.88 4.79 -11.69
CA VAL A 80 -2.38 3.83 -10.68
C VAL A 80 -3.31 2.80 -11.34
N ALA A 81 -4.27 3.27 -12.14
CA ALA A 81 -5.21 2.39 -12.82
C ALA A 81 -4.53 1.41 -13.80
N ALA A 82 -3.47 1.85 -14.46
CA ALA A 82 -2.72 1.06 -15.44
C ALA A 82 -1.60 0.20 -14.83
N CYS A 83 -1.36 0.31 -13.54
CA CYS A 83 -0.27 -0.43 -12.88
C CYS A 83 -0.49 -1.94 -12.99
N PRO A 84 0.51 -2.72 -13.47
CA PRO A 84 0.37 -4.17 -13.61
C PRO A 84 0.35 -4.92 -12.28
N VAL A 85 0.75 -4.26 -11.21
CA VAL A 85 0.73 -4.80 -9.84
C VAL A 85 -0.43 -4.15 -9.09
N PRO A 86 -1.22 -4.90 -8.31
CA PRO A 86 -2.30 -4.31 -7.53
C PRO A 86 -1.82 -3.18 -6.62
N VAL A 87 -2.55 -2.07 -6.61
CA VAL A 87 -2.25 -0.90 -5.79
C VAL A 87 -3.28 -0.73 -4.69
N VAL A 88 -2.80 -0.62 -3.46
CA VAL A 88 -3.60 -0.33 -2.28
C VAL A 88 -3.21 1.06 -1.78
N THR A 89 -4.20 1.93 -1.60
CA THR A 89 -3.94 3.28 -1.12
C THR A 89 -4.14 3.40 0.39
N GLY A 90 -3.32 4.24 1.01
CA GLY A 90 -3.44 4.66 2.40
C GLY A 90 -3.09 6.14 2.50
N ILE A 91 -3.87 6.99 1.84
CA ILE A 91 -3.52 8.39 1.55
C ILE A 91 -4.12 9.35 2.57
N GLY A 92 -5.41 9.21 2.89
CA GLY A 92 -6.10 10.17 3.74
C GLY A 92 -7.22 9.53 4.53
N HIS A 93 -7.67 10.26 5.56
CA HIS A 93 -8.78 9.86 6.40
C HIS A 93 -10.11 10.07 5.69
N GLU A 94 -11.10 9.32 6.09
CA GLU A 94 -12.47 9.62 5.70
C GLU A 94 -12.91 10.98 6.27
N PRO A 95 -13.61 11.85 5.49
CA PRO A 95 -14.17 11.60 4.16
C PRO A 95 -13.27 11.99 2.98
N ASP A 96 -11.98 12.23 3.20
CA ASP A 96 -11.05 12.79 2.21
C ASP A 96 -10.60 11.74 1.18
N THR A 97 -11.50 11.38 0.26
CA THR A 97 -11.21 10.43 -0.82
C THR A 97 -10.64 11.13 -2.05
N SER A 98 -9.48 10.67 -2.53
CA SER A 98 -8.86 11.18 -3.75
C SER A 98 -9.25 10.37 -4.98
N ILE A 99 -8.93 10.89 -6.20
CA ILE A 99 -9.14 10.14 -7.44
C ILE A 99 -8.26 8.89 -7.45
N CYS A 100 -7.05 8.95 -6.93
CA CYS A 100 -6.19 7.76 -6.79
C CYS A 100 -6.84 6.68 -5.92
N ASP A 101 -7.53 7.06 -4.86
CA ASP A 101 -8.30 6.11 -4.05
C ASP A 101 -9.39 5.40 -4.87
N MET A 102 -10.08 6.16 -5.73
CA MET A 102 -11.18 5.65 -6.55
C MET A 102 -10.73 4.65 -7.61
N VAL A 103 -9.52 4.81 -8.14
CA VAL A 103 -8.96 3.95 -9.20
C VAL A 103 -8.05 2.85 -8.66
N SER A 104 -7.73 2.87 -7.37
CA SER A 104 -6.94 1.82 -6.74
C SER A 104 -7.70 0.51 -6.64
N ASP A 105 -6.98 -0.59 -6.46
CA ASP A 105 -7.59 -1.91 -6.28
C ASP A 105 -8.25 -2.03 -4.89
N ARG A 106 -7.71 -1.33 -3.92
CA ARG A 106 -8.28 -1.22 -2.57
C ARG A 106 -7.89 0.10 -1.95
N ARG A 107 -8.83 0.73 -1.26
CA ARG A 107 -8.58 1.92 -0.45
C ARG A 107 -8.59 1.56 1.03
N ALA A 108 -7.58 2.07 1.74
CA ALA A 108 -7.58 2.13 3.20
C ALA A 108 -7.49 3.60 3.64
N SER A 109 -8.00 3.92 4.80
CA SER A 109 -8.05 5.30 5.28
C SER A 109 -6.71 5.80 5.82
N THR A 110 -5.79 4.91 6.16
CA THR A 110 -4.47 5.27 6.71
C THR A 110 -3.39 4.32 6.19
N PRO A 111 -2.10 4.71 6.27
CA PRO A 111 -1.00 3.80 5.95
C PRO A 111 -1.01 2.51 6.78
N THR A 112 -1.31 2.60 8.06
CA THR A 112 -1.42 1.43 8.94
C THR A 112 -2.54 0.50 8.50
N ALA A 113 -3.72 1.05 8.21
CA ALA A 113 -4.84 0.26 7.70
C ALA A 113 -4.54 -0.39 6.35
N ALA A 114 -3.80 0.31 5.47
CA ALA A 114 -3.34 -0.26 4.21
C ALA A 114 -2.40 -1.46 4.44
N ALA A 115 -1.44 -1.32 5.34
CA ALA A 115 -0.53 -2.42 5.69
C ALA A 115 -1.29 -3.62 6.28
N GLU A 116 -2.24 -3.38 7.17
CA GLU A 116 -3.08 -4.43 7.74
C GLU A 116 -3.89 -5.17 6.68
N SER A 117 -4.38 -4.45 5.67
CA SER A 117 -5.22 -5.02 4.62
C SER A 117 -4.51 -5.98 3.68
N VAL A 118 -3.18 -5.88 3.55
CA VAL A 118 -2.38 -6.68 2.63
C VAL A 118 -1.61 -7.80 3.31
N ALA A 119 -1.47 -7.76 4.63
CA ALA A 119 -0.73 -8.76 5.37
C ALA A 119 -1.69 -9.60 6.23
N PRO A 120 -1.99 -10.85 5.82
CA PRO A 120 -2.78 -11.73 6.68
C PRO A 120 -2.02 -11.99 7.98
N ALA A 121 -2.75 -11.97 9.10
CA ALA A 121 -2.15 -12.27 10.40
C ALA A 121 -1.65 -13.71 10.44
N MET A 122 -0.48 -13.94 11.02
CA MET A 122 0.09 -15.30 11.13
C MET A 122 -0.82 -16.25 11.89
N THR A 123 -1.55 -15.75 12.89
CA THR A 123 -2.55 -16.54 13.63
C THR A 123 -3.67 -17.01 12.72
N GLU A 124 -4.19 -16.15 11.85
CA GLU A 124 -5.23 -16.51 10.88
C GLU A 124 -4.73 -17.57 9.89
N LEU A 125 -3.49 -17.43 9.41
CA LEU A 125 -2.87 -18.39 8.52
C LEU A 125 -2.69 -19.75 9.20
N ALA A 126 -2.26 -19.76 10.46
CA ALA A 126 -2.10 -20.98 11.22
C ALA A 126 -3.45 -21.71 11.38
N ASP A 127 -4.52 -20.98 11.67
CA ASP A 127 -5.87 -21.53 11.80
C ASP A 127 -6.35 -22.14 10.47
N VAL A 128 -6.11 -21.45 9.35
CA VAL A 128 -6.46 -21.96 8.02
C VAL A 128 -5.70 -23.25 7.68
N LEU A 129 -4.40 -23.27 7.98
CA LEU A 129 -3.57 -24.45 7.74
C LEU A 129 -4.01 -25.63 8.60
N GLU A 130 -4.30 -25.40 9.87
CA GLU A 130 -4.80 -26.43 10.77
C GLU A 130 -6.14 -27.01 10.28
N ALA A 131 -7.07 -26.14 9.90
CA ALA A 131 -8.36 -26.57 9.36
C ALA A 131 -8.20 -27.39 8.07
N ARG A 132 -7.27 -27.02 7.20
CA ARG A 132 -6.98 -27.80 5.98
C ARG A 132 -6.31 -29.13 6.30
N HIS A 133 -5.39 -29.14 7.23
CA HIS A 133 -4.74 -30.37 7.69
C HIS A 133 -5.75 -31.37 8.23
N GLN A 134 -6.66 -30.91 9.08
CA GLN A 134 -7.73 -31.73 9.63
C GLN A 134 -8.62 -32.34 8.54
N ARG A 135 -8.96 -31.56 7.49
CA ARG A 135 -9.74 -32.07 6.36
C ARG A 135 -9.02 -33.18 5.58
N LEU A 136 -7.69 -33.03 5.41
CA LEU A 136 -6.89 -34.06 4.72
C LEU A 136 -6.69 -35.32 5.54
N SER A 137 -6.83 -35.23 6.87
CA SER A 137 -6.66 -36.35 7.79
C SER A 137 -7.95 -37.16 8.03
N LEU A 138 -9.08 -36.68 7.50
CA LEU A 138 -10.35 -37.43 7.58
C LEU A 138 -10.34 -38.60 6.62
N PRO A 139 -10.83 -39.80 7.05
CA PRO A 139 -10.94 -40.99 6.17
C PRO A 139 -11.95 -40.79 5.04
#